data_abcd37898dfd30efffbbff4b40faee45
#
_entry.id   abcd37898dfd30efffbbff4b40faee45
#
_cell.length_a   1.000
_cell.length_b   1.000
_cell.length_c   1.000
_cell.angle_alpha   90.00
_cell.angle_beta   90.00
_cell.angle_gamma   90.00
#
_symmetry.space_group_name_H-M   'P 1'
#
loop_
_entity.id
_entity.type
_entity.pdbx_description
1 polymer ?
#
loop_
_entity_poly.entity_id
_entity_poly.type
_entity_poly.pdbx_seq_one_letter_code
_entity_poly.pdbx_strand_id
1 'polypeptide(L)'
;MQQMLSIEFPKSEIKLMVQQQAERYFEELTTGKTWTLDEFRKNCCGSKSPDWVKLFVFAEFREEIDYRHGGWLKFSRGRGSQFIIFAKQACEWMEDNRDRIDWEAKLP
;
A
#
# COMPACT_ATOMS: atom_id res chain seq x y z
N MET A 1 27.07 -35.19 20.45
CA MET A 1 26.57 -34.93 20.05
C MET A 1 26.01 -34.20 19.56
N GLN A 2 25.94 -33.66 19.77
CA GLN A 2 25.38 -33.10 19.53
C GLN A 2 25.11 -32.38 18.84
N GLN A 3 25.36 -32.05 18.90
CA GLN A 3 25.19 -31.44 18.40
C GLN A 3 24.80 -31.06 17.51
N MET A 4 24.68 -31.42 17.13
CA MET A 4 24.26 -31.18 16.28
C MET A 4 23.31 -30.47 16.06
N LEU A 5 22.86 -30.69 16.46
CA LEU A 5 22.00 -29.84 16.78
C LEU A 5 22.31 -28.52 16.60
N SER A 6 23.33 -28.38 16.58
CA SER A 6 23.97 -27.22 16.38
C SER A 6 23.60 -26.55 15.15
N ILE A 7 22.55 -26.86 14.59
CA ILE A 7 22.04 -26.15 13.45
C ILE A 7 21.09 -25.09 13.95
N GLU A 8 21.41 -24.45 15.02
CA GLU A 8 20.67 -23.30 15.44
C GLU A 8 21.19 -22.09 14.74
N PHE A 9 20.33 -21.38 14.04
CA PHE A 9 20.68 -20.09 13.48
C PHE A 9 20.59 -19.02 14.55
N PRO A 10 21.49 -18.04 14.56
CA PRO A 10 21.32 -16.88 15.44
C PRO A 10 20.00 -16.18 15.15
N LYS A 11 19.42 -15.62 16.16
CA LYS A 11 18.14 -14.91 16.02
C LYS A 11 18.21 -13.82 14.99
N SER A 12 19.33 -13.13 14.88
CA SER A 12 19.53 -12.08 13.87
C SER A 12 19.45 -12.62 12.45
N GLU A 13 20.00 -13.80 12.20
CA GLU A 13 19.95 -14.41 10.88
C GLU A 13 18.54 -14.88 10.53
N ILE A 14 17.85 -15.46 11.50
CA ILE A 14 16.47 -15.90 11.30
C ILE A 14 15.58 -14.71 11.01
N LYS A 15 15.74 -13.62 11.74
CA LYS A 15 14.97 -12.40 11.54
C LYS A 15 15.21 -11.82 10.14
N LEU A 16 16.47 -11.81 9.69
CA LEU A 16 16.80 -11.31 8.37
C LEU A 16 16.19 -12.18 7.28
N MET A 17 16.22 -13.48 7.44
CA MET A 17 15.64 -14.40 6.45
C MET A 17 14.13 -14.20 6.33
N VAL A 18 13.44 -14.05 7.45
CA VAL A 18 11.99 -13.79 7.47
C VAL A 18 11.70 -12.45 6.81
N GLN A 19 12.48 -11.44 7.10
CA GLN A 19 12.33 -10.12 6.52
C GLN A 19 12.52 -10.16 5.00
N GLN A 20 13.53 -10.87 4.51
CA GLN A 20 13.79 -11.00 3.09
C GLN A 20 12.64 -11.72 2.36
N GLN A 21 12.07 -12.74 2.98
CA GLN A 21 10.93 -13.44 2.41
C GLN A 21 9.69 -12.55 2.37
N ALA A 22 9.47 -11.75 3.42
CA ALA A 22 8.35 -10.83 3.46
C ALA A 22 8.48 -9.75 2.36
N GLU A 23 9.68 -9.23 2.16
CA GLU A 23 9.94 -8.25 1.11
C GLU A 23 9.70 -8.84 -0.28
N ARG A 24 10.14 -10.08 -0.50
CA ARG A 24 9.93 -10.77 -1.77
C ARG A 24 8.45 -11.00 -2.02
N TYR A 25 7.71 -11.41 -1.01
CA TYR A 25 6.28 -11.63 -1.10
C TYR A 25 5.56 -10.33 -1.46
N PHE A 26 5.93 -9.23 -0.81
CA PHE A 26 5.38 -7.91 -1.12
C PHE A 26 5.65 -7.54 -2.59
N GLU A 27 6.87 -7.74 -3.05
CA GLU A 27 7.24 -7.46 -4.44
C GLU A 27 6.37 -8.28 -5.41
N GLU A 28 6.18 -9.55 -5.14
CA GLU A 28 5.36 -10.41 -6.00
C GLU A 28 3.91 -9.95 -6.04
N LEU A 29 3.38 -9.46 -4.92
CA LEU A 29 2.00 -9.02 -4.84
C LEU A 29 1.75 -7.66 -5.46
N THR A 30 2.76 -6.81 -5.53
CA THR A 30 2.55 -5.41 -5.90
C THR A 30 3.28 -4.97 -7.16
N THR A 31 4.41 -5.58 -7.52
CA THR A 31 5.19 -5.14 -8.68
C THR A 31 4.40 -5.36 -9.97
N GLY A 32 4.21 -4.29 -10.72
CA GLY A 32 3.47 -4.35 -11.97
C GLY A 32 1.98 -4.55 -11.83
N LYS A 33 1.46 -4.44 -10.61
CA LYS A 33 0.03 -4.63 -10.35
C LYS A 33 -0.69 -3.29 -10.27
N THR A 34 -1.93 -3.29 -10.70
CA THR A 34 -2.82 -2.15 -10.47
C THR A 34 -4.00 -2.63 -9.66
N TRP A 35 -4.55 -1.70 -8.89
CA TRP A 35 -5.73 -1.98 -8.06
C TRP A 35 -6.89 -1.08 -8.49
N THR A 36 -8.09 -1.58 -8.27
CA THR A 36 -9.29 -0.77 -8.29
C THR A 36 -9.38 0.02 -6.98
N LEU A 37 -10.29 0.98 -6.94
CA LEU A 37 -10.55 1.71 -5.70
C LEU A 37 -10.96 0.75 -4.58
N ASP A 38 -11.79 -0.24 -4.89
CA ASP A 38 -12.24 -1.21 -3.89
C ASP A 38 -11.07 -2.00 -3.30
N GLU A 39 -10.15 -2.44 -4.14
CA GLU A 39 -8.97 -3.16 -3.67
C GLU A 39 -8.07 -2.27 -2.84
N PHE A 40 -7.86 -1.03 -3.26
CA PHE A 40 -7.02 -0.07 -2.55
C PHE A 40 -7.56 0.22 -1.15
N ARG A 41 -8.87 0.51 -1.04
CA ARG A 41 -9.45 0.83 0.25
C ARG A 41 -9.35 -0.33 1.25
N LYS A 42 -9.45 -1.56 0.76
CA LYS A 42 -9.35 -2.76 1.59
C LYS A 42 -7.91 -3.04 2.00
N ASN A 43 -6.96 -2.82 1.10
CA ASN A 43 -5.56 -3.13 1.36
C ASN A 43 -4.83 -2.03 2.13
N CYS A 44 -5.19 -0.77 1.91
CA CYS A 44 -4.41 0.36 2.41
C CYS A 44 -5.20 1.34 3.27
N CYS A 45 -6.51 1.25 3.32
CA CYS A 45 -7.34 2.24 4.00
C CYS A 45 -8.26 1.64 5.06
N GLY A 46 -7.92 0.48 5.58
CA GLY A 46 -8.70 -0.14 6.66
C GLY A 46 -10.16 -0.36 6.31
N SER A 47 -10.44 -0.61 5.04
CA SER A 47 -11.80 -0.81 4.51
C SER A 47 -12.74 0.39 4.68
N LYS A 48 -12.16 1.59 4.73
CA LYS A 48 -12.98 2.81 4.70
C LYS A 48 -13.81 2.83 3.42
N SER A 49 -14.95 3.52 3.44
CA SER A 49 -15.84 3.56 2.28
C SER A 49 -15.16 4.22 1.08
N PRO A 50 -15.62 3.93 -0.14
CA PRO A 50 -15.07 4.57 -1.33
C PRO A 50 -15.16 6.10 -1.27
N ASP A 51 -16.25 6.64 -0.78
CA ASP A 51 -16.42 8.09 -0.65
C ASP A 51 -15.46 8.69 0.34
N TRP A 52 -15.19 7.99 1.43
CA TRP A 52 -14.19 8.42 2.41
C TRP A 52 -12.82 8.53 1.78
N VAL A 53 -12.41 7.51 1.03
CA VAL A 53 -11.10 7.47 0.37
C VAL A 53 -10.99 8.58 -0.66
N LYS A 54 -12.04 8.80 -1.45
CA LYS A 54 -12.04 9.86 -2.46
C LYS A 54 -11.88 11.25 -1.84
N LEU A 55 -12.50 11.48 -0.68
CA LEU A 55 -12.47 12.79 -0.05
C LEU A 55 -11.20 13.01 0.77
N PHE A 56 -10.84 12.05 1.60
CA PHE A 56 -9.77 12.26 2.60
C PHE A 56 -8.39 11.79 2.16
N VAL A 57 -8.30 11.05 1.08
CA VAL A 57 -7.02 10.64 0.52
C VAL A 57 -6.84 11.23 -0.88
N PHE A 58 -7.72 10.93 -1.80
CA PHE A 58 -7.53 11.33 -3.19
C PHE A 58 -7.63 12.85 -3.39
N ALA A 59 -8.67 13.47 -2.87
CA ALA A 59 -8.85 14.90 -3.03
C ALA A 59 -7.84 15.70 -2.21
N GLU A 60 -7.57 15.25 -0.99
CA GLU A 60 -6.67 15.93 -0.07
C GLU A 60 -5.24 15.99 -0.59
N PHE A 61 -4.76 14.92 -1.20
CA PHE A 61 -3.37 14.82 -1.69
C PHE A 61 -3.29 14.78 -3.21
N ARG A 62 -4.28 15.33 -3.87
CA ARG A 62 -4.46 15.21 -5.32
C ARG A 62 -3.21 15.47 -6.14
N GLU A 63 -2.55 16.59 -5.92
CA GLU A 63 -1.38 16.95 -6.74
C GLU A 63 -0.21 16.01 -6.53
N GLU A 64 -0.06 15.55 -5.31
CA GLU A 64 1.05 14.72 -4.90
C GLU A 64 0.93 13.30 -5.43
N ILE A 65 -0.31 12.77 -5.51
CA ILE A 65 -0.52 11.38 -5.90
C ILE A 65 -0.89 11.19 -7.36
N ASP A 66 -1.15 12.25 -8.09
CA ASP A 66 -1.54 12.16 -9.51
C ASP A 66 -0.38 11.56 -10.33
N TYR A 67 -0.68 10.52 -11.10
CA TYR A 67 0.33 9.84 -11.90
C TYR A 67 1.02 10.78 -12.89
N ARG A 68 0.32 11.81 -13.33
CA ARG A 68 0.89 12.81 -14.24
C ARG A 68 1.99 13.66 -13.59
N HIS A 69 2.04 13.65 -12.27
CA HIS A 69 3.08 14.33 -11.49
C HIS A 69 4.04 13.33 -10.84
N GLY A 70 4.09 12.10 -11.38
CA GLY A 70 4.95 11.06 -10.81
C GLY A 70 4.32 10.27 -9.67
N GLY A 71 3.03 10.46 -9.41
CA GLY A 71 2.32 9.74 -8.36
C GLY A 71 1.80 8.38 -8.81
N TRP A 72 0.95 7.83 -7.99
CA TRP A 72 0.50 6.44 -8.13
C TRP A 72 -0.98 6.30 -8.48
N LEU A 73 -1.68 7.40 -8.71
CA LEU A 73 -3.11 7.36 -8.98
C LEU A 73 -3.45 8.00 -10.33
N LYS A 74 -4.11 7.22 -11.18
CA LYS A 74 -4.76 7.78 -12.36
C LYS A 74 -6.21 8.04 -11.99
N PHE A 75 -6.58 9.32 -11.97
CA PHE A 75 -7.93 9.72 -11.59
C PHE A 75 -8.97 9.30 -12.62
N SER A 76 -10.16 8.97 -12.14
CA SER A 76 -11.30 8.72 -12.99
C SER A 76 -11.68 10.02 -13.74
N ARG A 77 -12.00 9.90 -15.02
CA ARG A 77 -12.35 11.04 -15.85
C ARG A 77 -13.86 11.17 -16.04
N GLY A 78 -14.62 10.53 -15.18
CA GLY A 78 -16.05 10.64 -15.22
C GLY A 78 -16.72 9.30 -15.48
N ARG A 79 -17.93 9.37 -16.01
CA ARG A 79 -18.78 8.19 -16.16
C ARG A 79 -18.13 7.13 -17.02
N GLY A 80 -18.09 5.89 -16.53
CA GLY A 80 -17.50 4.77 -17.24
C GLY A 80 -15.99 4.66 -17.12
N SER A 81 -15.34 5.66 -16.55
CA SER A 81 -13.90 5.63 -16.32
C SER A 81 -13.65 5.26 -14.85
N GLN A 82 -12.62 4.45 -14.62
CA GLN A 82 -12.28 4.01 -13.27
C GLN A 82 -10.94 4.58 -12.84
N PHE A 83 -10.74 4.63 -11.52
CA PHE A 83 -9.43 4.92 -10.96
C PHE A 83 -8.51 3.76 -11.25
N ILE A 84 -7.25 4.05 -11.55
CA ILE A 84 -6.21 3.04 -11.68
C ILE A 84 -5.14 3.38 -10.64
N ILE A 85 -4.86 2.44 -9.77
CA ILE A 85 -3.94 2.66 -8.66
C ILE A 85 -2.74 1.74 -8.85
N PHE A 86 -1.54 2.33 -8.92
CA PHE A 86 -0.32 1.56 -9.08
C PHE A 86 0.09 1.02 -7.72
N ALA A 87 -0.16 -0.27 -7.51
CA ALA A 87 -0.18 -0.90 -6.20
C ALA A 87 1.08 -0.69 -5.38
N LYS A 88 2.25 -0.95 -5.94
CA LYS A 88 3.49 -0.84 -5.19
C LYS A 88 3.74 0.59 -4.71
N GLN A 89 3.64 1.54 -5.61
CA GLN A 89 3.83 2.95 -5.27
C GLN A 89 2.80 3.43 -4.27
N ALA A 90 1.55 2.98 -4.42
CA ALA A 90 0.48 3.35 -3.50
C ALA A 90 0.77 2.84 -2.08
N CYS A 91 1.21 1.58 -1.96
CA CYS A 91 1.55 1.02 -0.66
C CYS A 91 2.69 1.79 0.00
N GLU A 92 3.72 2.11 -0.76
CA GLU A 92 4.87 2.85 -0.24
C GLU A 92 4.47 4.26 0.21
N TRP A 93 3.67 4.93 -0.61
CA TRP A 93 3.19 6.26 -0.27
C TRP A 93 2.30 6.25 0.97
N MET A 94 1.39 5.29 1.06
CA MET A 94 0.51 5.18 2.22
C MET A 94 1.29 4.91 3.50
N GLU A 95 2.31 4.06 3.43
CA GLU A 95 3.16 3.77 4.59
C GLU A 95 3.91 5.02 5.03
N ASP A 96 4.48 5.76 4.07
CA ASP A 96 5.26 6.95 4.38
C ASP A 96 4.40 8.11 4.85
N ASN A 97 3.15 8.15 4.46
CA ASN A 97 2.28 9.30 4.71
C ASN A 97 1.09 8.97 5.62
N ARG A 98 1.10 7.82 6.27
CA ARG A 98 0.02 7.37 7.12
C ARG A 98 -0.36 8.42 8.17
N ASP A 99 0.63 9.09 8.73
CA ASP A 99 0.41 10.08 9.80
C ASP A 99 -0.19 11.39 9.30
N ARG A 100 -0.20 11.61 7.99
CA ARG A 100 -0.76 12.82 7.38
C ARG A 100 -2.24 12.67 7.09
N ILE A 101 -2.78 11.46 7.20
CA ILE A 101 -4.18 11.16 6.91
C ILE A 101 -4.97 11.20 8.21
N ASP A 102 -6.09 11.91 8.21
CA ASP A 102 -6.99 11.95 9.36
C ASP A 102 -7.91 10.72 9.30
N TRP A 103 -7.48 9.65 9.95
CA TRP A 103 -8.20 8.39 9.93
C TRP A 103 -9.53 8.43 10.67
N GLU A 104 -9.75 9.47 11.47
CA GLU A 104 -11.00 9.65 12.20
C GLU A 104 -11.95 10.63 11.54
N ALA A 105 -11.57 11.15 10.38
CA ALA A 105 -12.42 12.06 9.63
C ALA A 105 -13.74 11.37 9.27
N LYS A 106 -14.81 12.15 9.31
CA LYS A 106 -16.14 11.66 8.99
C LYS A 106 -16.68 12.36 7.77
N LEU A 107 -17.42 11.62 6.97
CA LEU A 107 -18.10 12.19 5.81
C LEU A 107 -19.12 13.22 6.26
N PRO A 108 -19.28 14.32 5.51
CA PRO A 108 -20.25 15.35 5.84
C PRO A 108 -21.70 14.86 5.70
#